data_9f8acb03d63b1597d0e38c9eccb02e85
#
_entry.id   9f8acb03d63b1597d0e38c9eccb02e85
#
_cell.length_a   1.000
_cell.length_b   1.000
_cell.length_c   1.000
_cell.angle_alpha   90.00
_cell.angle_beta   90.00
_cell.angle_gamma   90.00
#
_symmetry.space_group_name_H-M   'P 1'
#
loop_
_entity.id
_entity.type
_entity.pdbx_description
1 polymer ?
#
loop_
_entity_poly.entity_id
_entity_poly.type
_entity_poly.pdbx_seq_one_letter_code
_entity_poly.pdbx_strand_id
1 'polypeptide(L)'
;MSSKVQKIMVQPINLIFRYLQNKQRVQIWLVDKTDMRIEGQIIGFDEFMNLVLDDAVEVMTKEEGSRRELGRLMLKGDNICVIQAVNN
;
A
#
# COMPACT_ATOMS: atom_id res chain seq x y z
N MET A 1 2.31 24.44 -0.20
CA MET A 1 3.31 23.93 -0.98
C MET A 1 3.39 22.43 -0.97
N SER A 2 4.01 21.92 -1.91
CA SER A 2 3.96 20.51 -2.21
C SER A 2 4.84 19.63 -1.32
N SER A 3 5.62 20.22 -0.44
CA SER A 3 6.53 19.43 0.38
C SER A 3 5.79 18.41 1.24
N LYS A 4 4.61 18.79 1.68
CA LYS A 4 3.80 17.89 2.47
C LYS A 4 3.41 16.65 1.67
N VAL A 5 3.01 16.87 0.42
CA VAL A 5 2.66 15.77 -0.45
C VAL A 5 3.88 14.91 -0.71
N GLN A 6 5.01 15.53 -0.91
CA GLN A 6 6.24 14.79 -1.14
C GLN A 6 6.58 13.89 0.03
N LYS A 7 6.41 14.40 1.25
CA LYS A 7 6.72 13.58 2.42
C LYS A 7 5.83 12.35 2.49
N ILE A 8 4.56 12.52 2.17
CA ILE A 8 3.64 11.40 2.19
C ILE A 8 4.01 10.39 1.12
N MET A 9 4.39 10.89 -0.06
CA MET A 9 4.68 10.03 -1.18
C MET A 9 6.01 9.32 -1.07
N VAL A 10 6.92 9.86 -0.28
CA VAL A 10 8.27 9.32 -0.25
C VAL A 10 8.39 8.32 0.88
N GLN A 11 8.20 7.07 0.52
CA GLN A 11 8.62 5.97 1.35
C GLN A 11 10.03 5.62 0.88
N PRO A 12 11.01 5.55 1.78
CA PRO A 12 12.35 5.19 1.31
C PRO A 12 12.31 3.85 0.60
N ILE A 13 12.95 3.80 -0.55
CA ILE A 13 12.92 2.58 -1.34
C ILE A 13 13.51 1.42 -0.55
N ASN A 14 14.43 1.71 0.36
CA ASN A 14 15.00 0.68 1.21
C ASN A 14 13.95 0.06 2.12
N LEU A 15 13.01 0.85 2.58
CA LEU A 15 11.94 0.36 3.43
C LEU A 15 11.02 -0.56 2.65
N ILE A 16 10.69 -0.17 1.43
CA ILE A 16 9.85 -1.01 0.56
C ILE A 16 10.56 -2.33 0.28
N PHE A 17 11.85 -2.26 0.00
CA PHE A 17 12.63 -3.45 -0.26
C PHE A 17 12.65 -4.37 0.95
N ARG A 18 12.74 -3.78 2.14
CA ARG A 18 12.71 -4.56 3.38
C ARG A 18 11.38 -5.26 3.57
N TYR A 19 10.29 -4.56 3.27
CA TYR A 19 8.97 -5.19 3.33
C TYR A 19 8.90 -6.39 2.39
N LEU A 20 9.45 -6.22 1.20
CA LEU A 20 9.45 -7.30 0.23
C LEU A 20 10.29 -8.48 0.70
N GLN A 21 11.48 -8.21 1.20
CA GLN A 21 12.39 -9.27 1.66
C GLN A 21 11.81 -10.04 2.84
N ASN A 22 11.17 -9.33 3.74
CA ASN A 22 10.64 -9.95 4.95
C ASN A 22 9.25 -10.51 4.77
N LYS A 23 8.70 -10.39 3.56
CA LYS A 23 7.34 -10.84 3.27
C LYS A 23 6.36 -10.21 4.25
N GLN A 24 6.60 -8.96 4.54
CA GLN A 24 5.79 -8.20 5.48
C GLN A 24 4.48 -7.82 4.83
N ARG A 25 3.39 -8.07 5.53
CA ARG A 25 2.11 -7.59 5.05
C ARG A 25 2.01 -6.11 5.32
N VAL A 26 1.49 -5.36 4.35
CA VAL A 26 1.40 -3.91 4.44
C VAL A 26 -0.02 -3.46 4.20
N GLN A 27 -0.31 -2.25 4.68
CA GLN A 27 -1.58 -1.58 4.44
C GLN A 27 -1.27 -0.33 3.64
N ILE A 28 -2.01 -0.12 2.56
CA ILE A 28 -1.76 0.98 1.64
C ILE A 28 -2.96 1.90 1.60
N TRP A 29 -2.68 3.18 1.81
CA TRP A 29 -3.69 4.22 1.76
C TRP A 29 -3.61 4.87 0.40
N LEU A 30 -4.76 5.10 -0.22
CA LEU A 30 -4.85 5.61 -1.58
C LEU A 30 -5.27 7.07 -1.55
N VAL A 31 -4.75 7.82 -2.52
CA VAL A 31 -4.98 9.25 -2.58
C VAL A 31 -6.47 9.57 -2.78
N ASP A 32 -7.12 8.84 -3.67
CA ASP A 32 -8.48 9.18 -4.07
C ASP A 32 -9.55 8.45 -3.26
N LYS A 33 -9.17 7.50 -2.46
CA LYS A 33 -10.14 6.66 -1.76
C LYS A 33 -9.82 6.64 -0.28
N THR A 34 -10.41 7.56 0.43
CA THR A 34 -10.09 7.73 1.85
C THR A 34 -10.88 6.79 2.74
N ASP A 35 -11.91 6.14 2.21
CA ASP A 35 -12.75 5.24 3.00
C ASP A 35 -12.39 3.78 2.80
N MET A 36 -11.26 3.52 2.17
CA MET A 36 -10.85 2.17 1.87
C MET A 36 -9.33 2.08 1.89
N ARG A 37 -8.82 0.92 2.31
CA ARG A 37 -7.40 0.61 2.30
C ARG A 37 -7.17 -0.70 1.59
N ILE A 38 -5.97 -0.88 1.07
CA ILE A 38 -5.58 -2.16 0.47
C ILE A 38 -4.50 -2.77 1.36
N GLU A 39 -4.72 -4.00 1.78
CA GLU A 39 -3.69 -4.76 2.50
C GLU A 39 -3.17 -5.85 1.61
N GLY A 40 -1.91 -6.17 1.76
CA GLY A 40 -1.35 -7.23 0.97
C GLY A 40 0.13 -7.36 1.21
N GLN A 41 0.73 -8.31 0.50
CA GLN A 41 2.16 -8.56 0.56
C GLN A 41 2.79 -8.03 -0.72
N ILE A 42 3.80 -7.18 -0.58
CA ILE A 42 4.49 -6.64 -1.74
C ILE A 42 5.37 -7.73 -2.33
N ILE A 43 5.16 -8.03 -3.60
CA ILE A 43 5.97 -9.02 -4.30
C ILE A 43 6.78 -8.41 -5.43
N GLY A 44 6.61 -7.13 -5.69
CA GLY A 44 7.41 -6.42 -6.68
C GLY A 44 7.13 -4.95 -6.64
N PHE A 45 8.08 -4.16 -7.13
CA PHE A 45 7.90 -2.73 -7.26
C PHE A 45 8.92 -2.19 -8.26
N ASP A 46 8.68 -0.98 -8.73
CA ASP A 46 9.60 -0.37 -9.68
C ASP A 46 10.00 1.04 -9.20
N GLU A 47 10.77 1.73 -10.01
CA GLU A 47 11.31 3.03 -9.65
C GLU A 47 10.24 4.12 -9.56
N PHE A 48 9.07 3.86 -10.08
CA PHE A 48 7.95 4.80 -9.99
C PHE A 48 7.05 4.49 -8.81
N MET A 49 7.45 3.53 -7.99
CA MET A 49 6.67 3.07 -6.83
C MET A 49 5.37 2.42 -7.21
N ASN A 50 5.29 1.90 -8.42
CA ASN A 50 4.19 0.99 -8.75
C ASN A 50 4.45 -0.30 -7.98
N LEU A 51 3.42 -0.82 -7.34
CA LEU A 51 3.58 -1.99 -6.49
C LEU A 51 2.74 -3.14 -7.02
N VAL A 52 3.29 -4.34 -6.92
CA VAL A 52 2.52 -5.55 -7.16
C VAL A 52 2.30 -6.20 -5.81
N LEU A 53 1.03 -6.48 -5.50
CA LEU A 53 0.64 -7.09 -4.24
C LEU A 53 0.07 -8.46 -4.47
N ASP A 54 0.37 -9.36 -3.55
CA ASP A 54 -0.25 -10.67 -3.51
C ASP A 54 -1.12 -10.76 -2.27
N ASP A 55 -2.11 -11.64 -2.32
CA ASP A 55 -3.07 -11.81 -1.22
C ASP A 55 -3.66 -10.47 -0.79
N ALA A 56 -4.03 -9.67 -1.77
CA ALA A 56 -4.54 -8.34 -1.50
C ALA A 56 -5.97 -8.42 -1.00
N VAL A 57 -6.29 -7.53 -0.07
CA VAL A 57 -7.62 -7.42 0.51
C VAL A 57 -8.00 -5.96 0.55
N GLU A 58 -9.23 -5.68 0.14
CA GLU A 58 -9.80 -4.36 0.26
C GLU A 58 -10.47 -4.26 1.63
N VAL A 59 -10.09 -3.25 2.39
CA VAL A 59 -10.62 -3.05 3.74
C VAL A 59 -11.34 -1.72 3.77
N MET A 60 -12.62 -1.76 4.10
CA MET A 60 -13.41 -0.54 4.22
C MET A 60 -13.22 0.03 5.61
N THR A 61 -12.90 1.32 5.68
CA THR A 61 -12.66 1.95 6.97
C THR A 61 -13.95 2.34 7.69
N LYS A 62 -15.03 2.52 6.94
CA LYS A 62 -16.29 2.96 7.52
C LYS A 62 -17.15 1.81 7.99
N GLU A 63 -17.01 0.67 7.33
CA GLU A 63 -17.81 -0.50 7.67
C GLU A 63 -16.90 -1.51 8.32
N GLU A 64 -16.90 -1.48 9.61
CA GLU A 64 -16.01 -2.33 10.37
C GLU A 64 -16.19 -3.79 9.99
N GLY A 65 -15.06 -4.43 9.71
CA GLY A 65 -15.09 -5.82 9.34
C GLY A 65 -15.36 -6.10 7.87
N SER A 66 -15.61 -5.06 7.08
CA SER A 66 -15.90 -5.25 5.67
C SER A 66 -14.58 -5.43 4.91
N ARG A 67 -14.38 -6.63 4.42
CA ARG A 67 -13.16 -6.99 3.70
C ARG A 67 -13.54 -7.74 2.45
N ARG A 68 -12.78 -7.52 1.39
CA ARG A 68 -12.99 -8.23 0.14
C ARG A 68 -11.65 -8.66 -0.43
N GLU A 69 -11.52 -9.93 -0.69
CA GLU A 69 -10.29 -10.47 -1.25
C GLU A 69 -10.18 -10.13 -2.71
N LEU A 70 -9.02 -9.64 -3.09
CA LEU A 70 -8.75 -9.21 -4.46
C LEU A 70 -7.73 -10.08 -5.18
N GLY A 71 -6.95 -10.85 -4.42
CA GLY A 71 -5.90 -11.67 -5.00
C GLY A 71 -4.68 -10.83 -5.35
N ARG A 72 -4.18 -11.00 -6.55
CA ARG A 72 -3.00 -10.27 -7.01
C ARG A 72 -3.42 -9.04 -7.78
N LEU A 73 -2.80 -7.90 -7.48
CA LEU A 73 -3.11 -6.68 -8.21
C LEU A 73 -1.90 -5.76 -8.21
N MET A 74 -1.95 -4.78 -9.09
CA MET A 74 -0.92 -3.76 -9.19
C MET A 74 -1.52 -2.41 -8.81
N LEU A 75 -0.79 -1.65 -8.01
CA LEU A 75 -1.16 -0.29 -7.64
C LEU A 75 -0.17 0.67 -8.27
N LYS A 76 -0.69 1.71 -8.88
CA LYS A 76 0.15 2.73 -9.48
C LYS A 76 0.68 3.66 -8.40
N GLY A 77 1.97 3.99 -8.51
CA GLY A 77 2.60 4.83 -7.51
C GLY A 77 1.88 6.15 -7.29
N ASP A 78 1.32 6.71 -8.35
CA ASP A 78 0.62 7.99 -8.25
C ASP A 78 -0.57 7.96 -7.33
N ASN A 79 -1.14 6.78 -7.12
CA ASN A 79 -2.34 6.65 -6.29
C ASN A 79 -2.03 6.29 -4.85
N ILE A 80 -0.77 6.04 -4.56
CA ILE A 80 -0.37 5.59 -3.23
C ILE A 80 -0.04 6.81 -2.36
N CYS A 81 -0.62 6.85 -1.19
CA CYS A 81 -0.42 7.93 -0.25
C CYS A 81 0.53 7.50 0.87
N VAL A 82 0.21 6.39 1.51
CA VAL A 82 0.97 5.90 2.66
C VAL A 82 1.08 4.38 2.57
N ILE A 83 2.23 3.86 2.95
CA ILE A 83 2.45 2.43 3.07
C ILE A 83 2.88 2.17 4.51
N GLN A 84 2.16 1.30 5.19
CA GLN A 84 2.44 0.97 6.58
C GLN A 84 2.51 -0.54 6.75
N ALA A 85 3.39 -0.98 7.63
CA ALA A 85 3.42 -2.39 8.00
C ALA A 85 2.19 -2.71 8.84
N VAL A 86 1.65 -3.90 8.61
CA VAL A 86 0.52 -4.38 9.40
C VAL A 86 1.09 -5.27 10.48
N ASN A 87 0.76 -4.96 11.71
CA ASN A 87 1.18 -5.79 12.84
C ASN A 87 0.23 -6.96 12.98
N ASN A 88 0.80 -8.10 13.19
CA ASN A 88 0.01 -9.31 13.43
C ASN A 88 -0.07 -9.65 14.89
#